data_e0225eb502355dcfd9526d4f45c49393
#
_entry.id   e0225eb502355dcfd9526d4f45c49393
#
_cell.length_a   1.000
_cell.length_b   1.000
_cell.length_c   1.000
_cell.angle_alpha   90.00
_cell.angle_beta   90.00
_cell.angle_gamma   90.00
#
_symmetry.space_group_name_H-M   'P 1'
#
loop_
_entity.id
_entity.type
_entity.pdbx_description
1 polymer ?
#
loop_
_entity_poly.entity_id
_entity_poly.type
_entity_poly.pdbx_seq_one_letter_code
_entity_poly.pdbx_strand_id
1 'polypeptide(L)'
;MKRICILCLLAALLLGACGLADAPYMEPVRTYCAALQDDDFTRLQETIPPAVLNADGFDAGELANVRDSFAKGSSNDYDITPKELDSRRIPESGCRVLEDYFRQQYDWTMTVDEARLVKFRVSFTGELDGQLNVRAVCYQTGGHWYLDLSAVNLNLFS
;
A
#
# COMPACT_ATOMS: atom_id res chain seq x y z
N MET A 1 45.94 2.25 -22.57
CA MET A 1 44.55 2.30 -23.10
C MET A 1 43.60 1.20 -22.63
N LYS A 2 44.07 0.01 -22.17
CA LYS A 2 43.19 -1.09 -21.69
C LYS A 2 42.56 -0.88 -20.30
N ARG A 3 43.14 -0.01 -19.44
CA ARG A 3 42.65 0.19 -18.06
C ARG A 3 41.45 1.16 -17.97
N ILE A 4 41.28 2.06 -18.96
CA ILE A 4 40.17 3.03 -18.99
C ILE A 4 38.87 2.35 -19.40
N CYS A 5 38.91 1.36 -20.31
CA CYS A 5 37.73 0.61 -20.71
C CYS A 5 37.10 -0.22 -19.57
N ILE A 6 37.91 -0.74 -18.64
CA ILE A 6 37.44 -1.57 -17.52
C ILE A 6 36.69 -0.68 -16.49
N LEU A 7 37.18 0.53 -16.25
CA LEU A 7 36.52 1.47 -15.34
C LEU A 7 35.15 1.94 -15.86
N CYS A 8 35.06 2.20 -17.18
CA CYS A 8 33.78 2.59 -17.80
C CYS A 8 32.76 1.43 -17.81
N LEU A 9 33.22 0.19 -17.94
CA LEU A 9 32.33 -0.98 -17.88
C LEU A 9 31.81 -1.23 -16.46
N LEU A 10 32.64 -1.02 -15.43
CA LEU A 10 32.19 -1.11 -14.02
C LEU A 10 31.19 0.00 -13.67
N ALA A 11 31.39 1.24 -14.15
CA ALA A 11 30.47 2.34 -13.94
C ALA A 11 29.11 2.11 -14.64
N ALA A 12 29.11 1.49 -15.82
CA ALA A 12 27.89 1.12 -16.54
C ALA A 12 27.10 0.00 -15.82
N LEU A 13 27.80 -0.93 -15.17
CA LEU A 13 27.18 -1.99 -14.37
C LEU A 13 26.55 -1.45 -13.06
N LEU A 14 27.12 -0.40 -12.48
CA LEU A 14 26.54 0.26 -11.30
C LEU A 14 25.32 1.14 -11.63
N LEU A 15 25.24 1.67 -12.85
CA LEU A 15 24.08 2.42 -13.34
C LEU A 15 22.95 1.52 -13.85
N GLY A 16 23.24 0.28 -14.22
CA GLY A 16 22.24 -0.71 -14.65
C GLY A 16 21.54 -1.42 -13.49
N ALA A 17 22.04 -1.28 -12.25
CA ALA A 17 21.42 -1.83 -11.04
C ALA A 17 20.43 -0.87 -10.36
N CYS A 18 20.10 0.28 -10.96
CA CYS A 18 18.85 0.99 -10.66
C CYS A 18 17.69 0.21 -11.30
N GLY A 19 17.45 -1.02 -10.86
CA GLY A 19 16.13 -1.63 -10.90
C GLY A 19 15.20 -0.57 -10.31
N LEU A 20 14.10 -0.29 -10.98
CA LEU A 20 13.04 0.60 -10.52
C LEU A 20 12.83 0.29 -9.03
N ALA A 21 13.41 1.12 -8.15
CA ALA A 21 13.19 0.98 -6.72
C ALA A 21 11.69 1.08 -6.56
N ASP A 22 11.08 0.02 -6.07
CA ASP A 22 9.64 -0.02 -5.84
C ASP A 22 9.24 1.23 -5.08
N ALA A 23 8.24 1.94 -5.59
CA ALA A 23 7.83 3.22 -5.03
C ALA A 23 7.46 3.03 -3.54
N PRO A 24 8.07 3.79 -2.61
CA PRO A 24 7.88 3.56 -1.16
C PRO A 24 6.40 3.63 -0.74
N TYR A 25 5.61 4.49 -1.38
CA TYR A 25 4.17 4.61 -1.12
C TYR A 25 3.36 3.38 -1.52
N MET A 26 3.93 2.47 -2.32
CA MET A 26 3.30 1.18 -2.67
C MET A 26 3.62 0.07 -1.65
N GLU A 27 4.52 0.30 -0.72
CA GLU A 27 4.87 -0.68 0.30
C GLU A 27 3.67 -1.11 1.15
N PRO A 28 2.85 -0.19 1.72
CA PRO A 28 1.68 -0.62 2.49
C PRO A 28 0.65 -1.38 1.64
N VAL A 29 0.53 -1.09 0.35
CA VAL A 29 -0.35 -1.85 -0.56
C VAL A 29 0.15 -3.29 -0.72
N ARG A 30 1.45 -3.48 -0.94
CA ARG A 30 2.05 -4.82 -1.07
C ARG A 30 1.95 -5.61 0.22
N THR A 31 2.26 -4.96 1.34
CA THR A 31 2.20 -5.58 2.67
C THR A 31 0.76 -5.96 3.04
N TYR A 32 -0.22 -5.10 2.73
CA TYR A 32 -1.65 -5.40 2.90
C TYR A 32 -2.08 -6.63 2.09
N CYS A 33 -1.71 -6.72 0.82
CA CYS A 33 -2.02 -7.87 -0.02
C CYS A 33 -1.35 -9.16 0.48
N ALA A 34 -0.10 -9.08 0.93
CA ALA A 34 0.60 -10.21 1.52
C ALA A 34 -0.02 -10.64 2.85
N ALA A 35 -0.44 -9.69 3.69
CA ALA A 35 -1.16 -9.99 4.94
C ALA A 35 -2.49 -10.72 4.70
N LEU A 36 -3.24 -10.31 3.66
CA LEU A 36 -4.44 -11.02 3.23
C LEU A 36 -4.14 -12.44 2.76
N GLN A 37 -3.09 -12.62 1.95
CA GLN A 37 -2.72 -13.92 1.42
C GLN A 37 -2.30 -14.89 2.52
N ASP A 38 -1.46 -14.40 3.45
CA ASP A 38 -0.83 -15.22 4.50
C ASP A 38 -1.71 -15.35 5.76
N ASP A 39 -2.87 -14.67 5.82
CA ASP A 39 -3.71 -14.54 7.02
C ASP A 39 -2.93 -13.97 8.22
N ASP A 40 -2.06 -12.99 7.94
CA ASP A 40 -1.13 -12.42 8.92
C ASP A 40 -1.62 -11.05 9.42
N PHE A 41 -2.39 -11.07 10.51
CA PHE A 41 -2.92 -9.85 11.13
C PHE A 41 -1.81 -8.94 11.69
N THR A 42 -0.69 -9.49 12.14
CA THR A 42 0.45 -8.70 12.63
C THR A 42 1.05 -7.86 11.49
N ARG A 43 1.23 -8.48 10.32
CA ARG A 43 1.67 -7.77 9.11
C ARG A 43 0.66 -6.72 8.65
N LEU A 44 -0.65 -6.97 8.78
CA LEU A 44 -1.67 -5.99 8.46
C LEU A 44 -1.54 -4.72 9.31
N GLN A 45 -1.23 -4.84 10.59
CA GLN A 45 -1.03 -3.72 11.52
C GLN A 45 0.15 -2.82 11.12
N GLU A 46 1.08 -3.30 10.29
CA GLU A 46 2.15 -2.48 9.73
C GLU A 46 1.63 -1.52 8.63
N THR A 47 0.45 -1.76 8.07
CA THR A 47 -0.11 -1.00 6.95
C THR A 47 -1.26 -0.10 7.31
N ILE A 48 -1.99 -0.43 8.39
CA ILE A 48 -3.13 0.33 8.90
C ILE A 48 -2.85 0.69 10.35
N PRO A 49 -2.94 1.97 10.73
CA PRO A 49 -2.65 2.37 12.09
C PRO A 49 -3.54 1.69 13.13
N PRO A 50 -3.02 1.34 14.32
CA PRO A 50 -3.81 0.72 15.37
C PRO A 50 -5.06 1.52 15.79
N ALA A 51 -4.99 2.86 15.73
CA ALA A 51 -6.13 3.72 16.03
C ALA A 51 -7.31 3.48 15.07
N VAL A 52 -7.01 3.28 13.77
CA VAL A 52 -8.01 2.98 12.74
C VAL A 52 -8.56 1.57 12.93
N LEU A 53 -7.69 0.57 13.07
CA LEU A 53 -8.12 -0.83 13.27
C LEU A 53 -9.01 -0.99 14.50
N ASN A 54 -8.65 -0.35 15.63
CA ASN A 54 -9.43 -0.41 16.87
C ASN A 54 -10.79 0.29 16.74
N ALA A 55 -10.85 1.44 16.05
CA ALA A 55 -12.10 2.16 15.85
C ALA A 55 -13.08 1.40 14.96
N ASP A 56 -12.57 0.73 13.93
CA ASP A 56 -13.37 -0.07 13.00
C ASP A 56 -13.68 -1.48 13.55
N GLY A 57 -13.10 -1.85 14.70
CA GLY A 57 -13.26 -3.19 15.28
C GLY A 57 -12.66 -4.30 14.43
N PHE A 58 -11.68 -3.95 13.58
CA PHE A 58 -11.05 -4.90 12.67
C PHE A 58 -10.00 -5.72 13.42
N ASP A 59 -10.19 -7.01 13.45
CA ASP A 59 -9.32 -7.98 14.13
C ASP A 59 -8.89 -9.14 13.21
N ALA A 60 -8.19 -10.12 13.78
CA ALA A 60 -7.74 -11.29 13.02
C ALA A 60 -8.90 -12.13 12.46
N GLY A 61 -10.05 -12.14 13.14
CA GLY A 61 -11.24 -12.84 12.64
C GLY A 61 -11.83 -12.16 11.42
N GLU A 62 -11.86 -10.82 11.41
CA GLU A 62 -12.31 -10.05 10.24
C GLU A 62 -11.32 -10.19 9.07
N LEU A 63 -10.02 -10.25 9.31
CA LEU A 63 -9.04 -10.53 8.26
C LEU A 63 -9.31 -11.89 7.61
N ALA A 64 -9.53 -12.94 8.41
CA ALA A 64 -9.87 -14.26 7.91
C ALA A 64 -11.17 -14.25 7.10
N ASN A 65 -12.21 -13.54 7.57
CA ASN A 65 -13.48 -13.38 6.83
C ASN A 65 -13.27 -12.71 5.46
N VAL A 66 -12.46 -11.64 5.41
CA VAL A 66 -12.13 -10.96 4.17
C VAL A 66 -11.41 -11.91 3.22
N ARG A 67 -10.37 -12.60 3.70
CA ARG A 67 -9.64 -13.60 2.94
C ARG A 67 -10.58 -14.68 2.37
N ASP A 68 -11.42 -15.27 3.20
CA ASP A 68 -12.32 -16.35 2.82
C ASP A 68 -13.39 -15.87 1.81
N SER A 69 -13.71 -14.57 1.79
CA SER A 69 -14.58 -13.99 0.77
C SER A 69 -13.96 -14.01 -0.62
N PHE A 70 -12.64 -13.90 -0.72
CA PHE A 70 -11.88 -14.03 -1.96
C PHE A 70 -11.61 -15.50 -2.33
N ALA A 71 -11.44 -16.34 -1.31
CA ALA A 71 -11.08 -17.75 -1.45
C ALA A 71 -12.29 -18.68 -1.63
N LYS A 72 -13.49 -18.17 -1.93
CA LYS A 72 -14.72 -18.97 -2.04
C LYS A 72 -14.53 -20.22 -2.91
N GLY A 73 -14.26 -21.35 -2.24
CA GLY A 73 -14.18 -22.69 -2.86
C GLY A 73 -12.79 -23.09 -3.33
N SER A 74 -11.75 -22.26 -3.13
CA SER A 74 -10.39 -22.64 -3.46
C SER A 74 -9.66 -23.26 -2.27
N SER A 75 -8.78 -24.22 -2.54
CA SER A 75 -7.67 -24.58 -1.66
C SER A 75 -6.83 -23.30 -1.40
N ASN A 76 -6.07 -23.25 -0.32
CA ASN A 76 -5.25 -22.09 0.09
C ASN A 76 -4.14 -21.66 -0.93
N ASP A 77 -4.17 -22.18 -2.15
CA ASP A 77 -3.23 -21.91 -3.24
C ASP A 77 -3.76 -20.80 -4.17
N TYR A 78 -3.81 -19.57 -3.68
CA TYR A 78 -4.06 -18.40 -4.51
C TYR A 78 -3.02 -17.31 -4.23
N ASP A 79 -2.60 -16.62 -5.28
CA ASP A 79 -1.68 -15.50 -5.19
C ASP A 79 -2.45 -14.17 -5.30
N ILE A 80 -2.22 -13.27 -4.36
CA ILE A 80 -2.72 -11.89 -4.39
C ILE A 80 -1.57 -10.96 -4.78
N THR A 81 -1.61 -10.45 -6.01
CA THR A 81 -0.54 -9.59 -6.52
C THR A 81 -1.07 -8.19 -6.84
N PRO A 82 -0.59 -7.13 -6.15
CA PRO A 82 -0.93 -5.75 -6.48
C PRO A 82 -0.04 -5.22 -7.59
N LYS A 83 -0.64 -4.43 -8.51
CA LYS A 83 0.06 -3.69 -9.55
C LYS A 83 -0.43 -2.26 -9.59
N GLU A 84 0.47 -1.30 -9.43
CA GLU A 84 0.15 0.12 -9.62
C GLU A 84 -0.34 0.36 -11.05
N LEU A 85 -1.43 1.13 -11.17
CA LEU A 85 -1.98 1.59 -12.43
C LEU A 85 -1.75 3.09 -12.63
N ASP A 86 -1.87 3.86 -11.54
CA ASP A 86 -1.72 5.31 -11.52
C ASP A 86 -1.50 5.80 -10.09
N SER A 87 -0.79 6.91 -9.94
CA SER A 87 -0.66 7.59 -8.65
C SER A 87 -0.56 9.10 -8.82
N ARG A 88 -1.20 9.83 -7.92
CA ARG A 88 -1.19 11.28 -7.89
C ARG A 88 -0.81 11.77 -6.49
N ARG A 89 0.21 12.63 -6.41
CA ARG A 89 0.58 13.28 -5.15
C ARG A 89 -0.53 14.20 -4.67
N ILE A 90 -0.89 14.08 -3.41
CA ILE A 90 -1.87 14.93 -2.74
C ILE A 90 -1.15 16.23 -2.33
N PRO A 91 -1.71 17.42 -2.63
CA PRO A 91 -1.11 18.69 -2.25
C PRO A 91 -1.16 18.89 -0.73
N GLU A 92 -0.40 19.84 -0.20
CA GLU A 92 -0.36 20.16 1.24
C GLU A 92 -1.75 20.48 1.82
N SER A 93 -2.61 21.18 1.06
CA SER A 93 -4.00 21.41 1.46
C SER A 93 -4.76 20.10 1.69
N GLY A 94 -4.57 19.11 0.82
CA GLY A 94 -5.19 17.79 0.95
C GLY A 94 -4.58 16.97 2.10
N CYS A 95 -3.29 17.12 2.39
CA CYS A 95 -2.67 16.51 3.58
C CYS A 95 -3.32 17.02 4.87
N ARG A 96 -3.62 18.32 4.97
CA ARG A 96 -4.35 18.89 6.11
C ARG A 96 -5.78 18.34 6.23
N VAL A 97 -6.46 18.10 5.10
CA VAL A 97 -7.78 17.44 5.10
C VAL A 97 -7.68 16.02 5.67
N LEU A 98 -6.61 15.28 5.34
CA LEU A 98 -6.34 13.96 5.93
C LEU A 98 -6.08 14.04 7.44
N GLU A 99 -5.25 14.98 7.90
CA GLU A 99 -4.97 15.21 9.32
C GLU A 99 -6.25 15.51 10.11
N ASP A 100 -7.11 16.38 9.57
CA ASP A 100 -8.41 16.70 10.16
C ASP A 100 -9.36 15.50 10.17
N TYR A 101 -9.39 14.72 9.09
CA TYR A 101 -10.18 13.49 8.99
C TYR A 101 -9.78 12.48 10.06
N PHE A 102 -8.50 12.17 10.20
CA PHE A 102 -8.02 11.21 11.19
C PHE A 102 -8.25 11.68 12.63
N ARG A 103 -8.08 12.97 12.89
CA ARG A 103 -8.37 13.56 14.19
C ARG A 103 -9.85 13.45 14.55
N GLN A 104 -10.76 13.73 13.62
CA GLN A 104 -12.20 13.73 13.86
C GLN A 104 -12.78 12.32 13.93
N GLN A 105 -12.30 11.42 13.07
CA GLN A 105 -12.86 10.08 12.92
C GLN A 105 -12.28 9.08 13.92
N TYR A 106 -11.00 9.22 14.25
CA TYR A 106 -10.25 8.23 15.03
C TYR A 106 -9.58 8.79 16.28
N ASP A 107 -9.82 10.07 16.62
CA ASP A 107 -9.16 10.79 17.72
C ASP A 107 -7.61 10.66 17.64
N TRP A 108 -7.09 10.61 16.42
CA TRP A 108 -5.67 10.44 16.15
C TRP A 108 -5.06 11.69 15.53
N THR A 109 -4.23 12.39 16.33
CA THR A 109 -3.49 13.57 15.89
C THR A 109 -2.15 13.14 15.31
N MET A 110 -1.91 13.49 14.05
CA MET A 110 -0.66 13.21 13.33
C MET A 110 -0.31 14.35 12.38
N THR A 111 0.90 14.34 11.84
CA THR A 111 1.32 15.17 10.72
C THR A 111 1.55 14.29 9.51
N VAL A 112 0.98 14.65 8.37
CA VAL A 112 1.18 13.94 7.11
C VAL A 112 2.36 14.55 6.36
N ASP A 113 3.47 13.81 6.28
CA ASP A 113 4.70 14.24 5.60
C ASP A 113 4.56 14.22 4.07
N GLU A 114 3.93 13.17 3.56
CA GLU A 114 3.57 13.00 2.14
C GLU A 114 2.31 12.12 2.03
N ALA A 115 1.50 12.38 0.99
CA ALA A 115 0.38 11.53 0.68
C ALA A 115 0.17 11.40 -0.84
N ARG A 116 -0.37 10.24 -1.25
CA ARG A 116 -0.72 9.93 -2.64
C ARG A 116 -2.08 9.25 -2.73
N LEU A 117 -2.87 9.65 -3.69
CA LEU A 117 -3.99 8.85 -4.17
C LEU A 117 -3.43 7.83 -5.17
N VAL A 118 -3.54 6.57 -4.84
CA VAL A 118 -3.01 5.46 -5.65
C VAL A 118 -4.18 4.67 -6.23
N LYS A 119 -4.10 4.34 -7.51
CA LYS A 119 -4.96 3.37 -8.17
C LYS A 119 -4.13 2.14 -8.48
N PHE A 120 -4.56 1.00 -8.01
CA PHE A 120 -3.86 -0.26 -8.24
C PHE A 120 -4.85 -1.36 -8.62
N ARG A 121 -4.33 -2.38 -9.29
CA ARG A 121 -5.04 -3.60 -9.61
C ARG A 121 -4.56 -4.69 -8.69
N VAL A 122 -5.50 -5.40 -8.09
CA VAL A 122 -5.23 -6.65 -7.39
C VAL A 122 -5.62 -7.78 -8.32
N SER A 123 -4.68 -8.65 -8.61
CA SER A 123 -4.93 -9.88 -9.38
C SER A 123 -4.94 -11.05 -8.43
N PHE A 124 -5.92 -11.93 -8.61
CA PHE A 124 -6.04 -13.19 -7.89
C PHE A 124 -5.76 -14.29 -8.89
N THR A 125 -4.80 -15.16 -8.59
CA THR A 125 -4.48 -16.33 -9.43
C THR A 125 -4.65 -17.59 -8.59
N GLY A 126 -5.30 -18.62 -9.14
CA GLY A 126 -5.64 -19.85 -8.46
C GLY A 126 -6.89 -20.49 -9.09
N GLU A 127 -7.74 -21.12 -8.28
CA GLU A 127 -8.99 -21.71 -8.80
C GLU A 127 -9.99 -20.68 -9.33
N LEU A 128 -9.93 -19.45 -8.81
CA LEU A 128 -10.73 -18.32 -9.27
C LEU A 128 -9.79 -17.20 -9.71
N ASP A 129 -9.49 -17.17 -11.00
CA ASP A 129 -8.78 -16.03 -11.57
C ASP A 129 -9.67 -14.78 -11.59
N GLY A 130 -9.14 -13.66 -11.13
CA GLY A 130 -9.88 -12.42 -11.10
C GLY A 130 -8.99 -11.19 -10.99
N GLN A 131 -9.58 -10.04 -11.25
CA GLN A 131 -8.93 -8.76 -11.11
C GLN A 131 -9.88 -7.73 -10.50
N LEU A 132 -9.38 -6.93 -9.57
CA LEU A 132 -10.10 -5.83 -8.96
C LEU A 132 -9.27 -4.55 -9.05
N ASN A 133 -9.86 -3.46 -9.54
CA ASN A 133 -9.22 -2.14 -9.48
C ASN A 133 -9.64 -1.45 -8.18
N VAL A 134 -8.65 -1.07 -7.39
CA VAL A 134 -8.81 -0.44 -6.08
C VAL A 134 -8.20 0.95 -6.10
N ARG A 135 -8.76 1.88 -5.34
CA ARG A 135 -8.13 3.16 -5.01
C ARG A 135 -7.89 3.21 -3.51
N ALA A 136 -6.77 3.80 -3.13
CA ALA A 136 -6.40 4.02 -1.75
C ALA A 136 -5.66 5.35 -1.59
N VAL A 137 -5.68 5.90 -0.42
CA VAL A 137 -4.75 6.95 -0.01
C VAL A 137 -3.59 6.28 0.70
N CYS A 138 -2.38 6.41 0.15
CA CYS A 138 -1.15 6.05 0.84
C CYS A 138 -0.55 7.34 1.42
N TYR A 139 -0.25 7.35 2.71
CA TYR A 139 0.27 8.54 3.39
C TYR A 139 1.42 8.17 4.32
N GLN A 140 2.36 9.09 4.46
CA GLN A 140 3.51 8.96 5.33
C GLN A 140 3.34 9.85 6.56
N THR A 141 3.60 9.31 7.73
CA THR A 141 3.69 10.04 8.98
C THR A 141 4.82 9.47 9.83
N GLY A 142 5.70 10.33 10.36
CA GLY A 142 6.86 9.89 11.13
C GLY A 142 7.80 8.95 10.37
N GLY A 143 7.89 9.11 9.05
CA GLY A 143 8.74 8.29 8.17
C GLY A 143 8.15 6.93 7.78
N HIS A 144 6.97 6.55 8.28
CA HIS A 144 6.30 5.28 7.96
C HIS A 144 5.10 5.50 7.01
N TRP A 145 4.94 4.63 6.02
CA TRP A 145 3.84 4.66 5.07
C TRP A 145 2.67 3.78 5.53
N TYR A 146 1.47 4.34 5.45
CA TYR A 146 0.20 3.68 5.77
C TYR A 146 -0.76 3.71 4.59
N LEU A 147 -1.78 2.87 4.65
CA LEU A 147 -2.84 2.71 3.67
C LEU A 147 -4.20 3.07 4.30
N ASP A 148 -5.02 3.85 3.58
CA ASP A 148 -6.43 4.06 3.92
C ASP A 148 -7.30 3.89 2.66
N LEU A 149 -8.28 3.00 2.75
CA LEU A 149 -9.22 2.71 1.68
C LEU A 149 -10.45 3.62 1.71
N SER A 150 -10.74 4.26 2.83
CA SER A 150 -11.93 5.10 3.06
C SER A 150 -11.70 6.55 2.66
N ALA A 151 -10.48 7.07 2.89
CA ALA A 151 -10.10 8.46 2.63
C ALA A 151 -10.15 8.87 1.14
N VAL A 152 -10.32 7.91 0.23
CA VAL A 152 -10.45 8.17 -1.22
C VAL A 152 -11.65 9.03 -1.61
N ASN A 153 -12.63 9.16 -0.72
CA ASN A 153 -13.85 9.94 -0.92
C ASN A 153 -13.71 11.39 -0.41
N LEU A 154 -12.60 11.74 0.22
CA LEU A 154 -12.33 13.09 0.69
C LEU A 154 -11.97 14.03 -0.46
N ASN A 155 -12.23 15.33 -0.29
CA ASN A 155 -11.83 16.34 -1.26
C ASN A 155 -10.35 16.72 -1.08
N LEU A 156 -9.45 15.86 -1.54
CA LEU A 156 -8.01 15.96 -1.32
C LEU A 156 -7.25 16.86 -2.32
N PHE A 157 -7.94 17.39 -3.33
CA PHE A 157 -7.33 18.16 -4.43
C PHE A 157 -7.95 19.54 -4.62
N SER A 158 -8.60 20.07 -3.59
CA SER A 158 -9.14 21.44 -3.59
C SER A 158 -8.09 22.49 -3.23
#